data_32fa1bdc7e4684b97e07257dc9749043
#
_entry.id   32fa1bdc7e4684b97e07257dc9749043
#
_cell.length_a   1.000
_cell.length_b   1.000
_cell.length_c   1.000
_cell.angle_alpha   90.00
_cell.angle_beta   90.00
_cell.angle_gamma   90.00
#
_symmetry.space_group_name_H-M   'P 1'
#
loop_
_entity.id
_entity.type
_entity.pdbx_description
1 polymer ?
#
loop_
_entity_poly.entity_id
_entity_poly.type
_entity_poly.pdbx_seq_one_letter_code
_entity_poly.pdbx_strand_id
1 'polypeptide(L)'
;MTLTNTENPASRVHRASQELSRWLSNDAYPLWASRGFDPVHRGFHETLDSDARPADEPRRIRVQLRQVYCFARAGALGWAGEAEGLVTAGLSYVRAHYRRPDGLFRTLVASDGTALDDRAFLYDQAFVLLALAQSQQLLGPRPDLIEEARQLRVALTRHLKRPNGGFGSIVGEPLPLLANPHMHLLEAALAWMQISADPEWVALADEIVGLAIGPFVDPATGALRERFAADWSQLGSTVGPAVEPGHLFEWAWLLFRWSRAAPGPVSRSAERFVEIGETHGIHGGLAVNALLEDLTPSDPSARLWAQTERLKAAVSLVKRSQESQRWLAVETAIGGLSRFLTTPIPGLWHDWVLPDGQFAPARVPASTFYHLVCAIAELATVR
;
A
#
# COMPACT_ATOMS: atom_id res chain seq x y z
N MET A 1 27.63 -13.65 -33.61
CA MET A 1 27.93 -12.28 -33.20
C MET A 1 26.93 -11.94 -32.09
N THR A 2 27.32 -12.21 -30.83
CA THR A 2 26.52 -11.92 -29.65
C THR A 2 26.62 -10.41 -29.41
N LEU A 3 25.55 -9.68 -29.71
CA LEU A 3 25.42 -8.29 -29.32
C LEU A 3 25.38 -8.27 -27.78
N THR A 4 26.52 -7.94 -27.19
CA THR A 4 26.57 -7.59 -25.75
C THR A 4 25.67 -6.37 -25.57
N ASN A 5 24.61 -6.54 -24.81
CA ASN A 5 23.71 -5.46 -24.43
C ASN A 5 24.51 -4.49 -23.54
N THR A 6 25.10 -3.45 -24.15
CA THR A 6 26.01 -2.49 -23.52
C THR A 6 25.26 -1.37 -22.77
N GLU A 7 23.94 -1.47 -22.70
CA GLU A 7 23.14 -0.44 -22.04
C GLU A 7 23.28 -0.52 -20.50
N ASN A 8 23.55 0.64 -19.90
CA ASN A 8 23.66 0.79 -18.45
C ASN A 8 22.34 0.40 -17.74
N PRO A 9 22.37 -0.30 -16.57
CA PRO A 9 21.16 -0.62 -15.80
C PRO A 9 20.26 0.57 -15.53
N ALA A 10 20.79 1.75 -15.23
CA ALA A 10 20.00 2.97 -15.04
C ALA A 10 19.19 3.32 -16.31
N SER A 11 19.78 3.23 -17.49
CA SER A 11 19.07 3.53 -18.77
C SER A 11 17.93 2.54 -19.02
N ARG A 12 18.12 1.24 -18.71
CA ARG A 12 17.07 0.23 -18.83
C ARG A 12 15.92 0.49 -17.84
N VAL A 13 16.24 0.86 -16.60
CA VAL A 13 15.27 1.26 -15.58
C VAL A 13 14.47 2.48 -16.02
N HIS A 14 15.12 3.52 -16.57
CA HIS A 14 14.41 4.71 -17.06
C HIS A 14 13.44 4.38 -18.21
N ARG A 15 13.84 3.53 -19.16
CA ARG A 15 12.96 3.07 -20.23
C ARG A 15 11.76 2.30 -19.67
N ALA A 16 11.99 1.34 -18.80
CA ALA A 16 10.93 0.56 -18.14
C ALA A 16 9.98 1.45 -17.31
N SER A 17 10.51 2.48 -16.66
CA SER A 17 9.70 3.49 -15.94
C SER A 17 8.75 4.23 -16.89
N GLN A 18 9.23 4.62 -18.08
CA GLN A 18 8.39 5.25 -19.11
C GLN A 18 7.33 4.32 -19.66
N GLU A 19 7.67 3.03 -19.85
CA GLU A 19 6.72 2.00 -20.32
C GLU A 19 5.62 1.74 -19.31
N LEU A 20 5.96 1.59 -18.03
CA LEU A 20 5.00 1.42 -16.94
C LEU A 20 4.12 2.66 -16.75
N SER A 21 4.69 3.86 -16.87
CA SER A 21 3.93 5.11 -16.81
C SER A 21 2.92 5.22 -17.96
N ARG A 22 3.31 4.83 -19.18
CA ARG A 22 2.39 4.78 -20.34
C ARG A 22 1.31 3.72 -20.18
N TRP A 23 1.66 2.52 -19.70
CA TRP A 23 0.66 1.49 -19.36
C TRP A 23 -0.36 2.01 -18.35
N LEU A 24 0.11 2.71 -17.31
CA LEU A 24 -0.76 3.27 -16.29
C LEU A 24 -1.72 4.34 -16.87
N SER A 25 -1.18 5.30 -17.65
CA SER A 25 -1.96 6.43 -18.18
C SER A 25 -2.86 6.06 -19.36
N ASN A 26 -2.44 5.12 -20.22
CA ASN A 26 -3.14 4.81 -21.46
C ASN A 26 -4.06 3.60 -21.34
N ASP A 27 -3.76 2.67 -20.43
CA ASP A 27 -4.50 1.42 -20.29
C ASP A 27 -5.22 1.30 -18.95
N ALA A 28 -4.49 1.35 -17.82
CA ALA A 28 -5.08 1.06 -16.51
C ALA A 28 -6.06 2.15 -16.05
N TYR A 29 -5.68 3.42 -16.05
CA TYR A 29 -6.60 4.50 -15.63
C TYR A 29 -7.87 4.56 -16.46
N PRO A 30 -7.84 4.56 -17.82
CA PRO A 30 -9.06 4.55 -18.63
C PRO A 30 -9.97 3.34 -18.36
N LEU A 31 -9.37 2.15 -18.22
CA LEU A 31 -10.11 0.92 -17.93
C LEU A 31 -10.83 1.01 -16.57
N TRP A 32 -10.07 1.35 -15.50
CA TRP A 32 -10.63 1.40 -14.14
C TRP A 32 -11.57 2.59 -13.94
N ALA A 33 -11.40 3.70 -14.66
CA ALA A 33 -12.36 4.80 -14.68
C ALA A 33 -13.69 4.42 -15.31
N SER A 34 -13.68 3.59 -16.37
CA SER A 34 -14.88 3.22 -17.12
C SER A 34 -15.53 1.93 -16.62
N ARG A 35 -14.76 0.93 -16.18
CA ARG A 35 -15.24 -0.39 -15.76
C ARG A 35 -15.19 -0.60 -14.26
N GLY A 36 -14.22 0.01 -13.58
CA GLY A 36 -14.06 -0.06 -12.13
C GLY A 36 -14.97 0.88 -11.35
N PHE A 37 -15.54 1.90 -11.99
CA PHE A 37 -16.48 2.83 -11.38
C PHE A 37 -17.94 2.43 -11.70
N ASP A 38 -18.79 2.43 -10.68
CA ASP A 38 -20.22 2.18 -10.80
C ASP A 38 -20.97 3.51 -10.99
N PRO A 39 -21.50 3.81 -12.18
CA PRO A 39 -22.19 5.06 -12.45
C PRO A 39 -23.56 5.15 -11.75
N VAL A 40 -24.15 4.02 -11.35
CA VAL A 40 -25.48 3.97 -10.70
C VAL A 40 -25.36 4.34 -9.23
N HIS A 41 -24.51 3.64 -8.47
CA HIS A 41 -24.31 3.88 -7.04
C HIS A 41 -23.19 4.87 -6.74
N ARG A 42 -22.39 5.26 -7.74
CA ARG A 42 -21.30 6.26 -7.67
C ARG A 42 -20.17 5.90 -6.72
N GLY A 43 -19.92 4.58 -6.55
CA GLY A 43 -18.79 3.98 -5.86
C GLY A 43 -17.92 3.15 -6.81
N PHE A 44 -16.95 2.43 -6.28
CA PHE A 44 -16.06 1.59 -7.07
C PHE A 44 -16.39 0.10 -6.84
N HIS A 45 -16.25 -0.70 -7.90
CA HIS A 45 -16.38 -2.15 -7.83
C HIS A 45 -15.18 -2.78 -7.11
N GLU A 46 -15.40 -3.91 -6.43
CA GLU A 46 -14.36 -4.66 -5.72
C GLU A 46 -13.39 -5.36 -6.67
N THR A 47 -13.94 -5.93 -7.75
CA THR A 47 -13.18 -6.73 -8.71
C THR A 47 -13.69 -6.55 -10.12
N LEU A 48 -12.82 -6.81 -11.10
CA LEU A 48 -13.17 -7.07 -12.50
C LEU A 48 -12.81 -8.51 -12.85
N ASP A 49 -13.52 -9.14 -13.80
CA ASP A 49 -13.11 -10.43 -14.35
C ASP A 49 -12.08 -10.26 -15.49
N SER A 50 -11.68 -11.37 -16.12
CA SER A 50 -10.74 -11.37 -17.24
C SER A 50 -11.24 -10.63 -18.49
N ASP A 51 -12.55 -10.39 -18.58
CA ASP A 51 -13.20 -9.62 -19.66
C ASP A 51 -13.48 -8.17 -19.24
N ALA A 52 -12.90 -7.73 -18.12
CA ALA A 52 -13.10 -6.42 -17.52
C ALA A 52 -14.55 -6.12 -17.12
N ARG A 53 -15.32 -7.14 -16.73
CA ARG A 53 -16.71 -6.97 -16.26
C ARG A 53 -16.72 -6.93 -14.73
N PRO A 54 -17.42 -5.97 -14.11
CA PRO A 54 -17.57 -5.91 -12.66
C PRO A 54 -18.46 -7.07 -12.15
N ALA A 55 -18.32 -7.41 -10.86
CA ALA A 55 -19.25 -8.25 -10.15
C ALA A 55 -20.13 -7.42 -9.20
N ASP A 56 -21.31 -7.92 -8.89
CA ASP A 56 -22.13 -7.43 -7.80
C ASP A 56 -21.66 -8.06 -6.50
N GLU A 57 -20.79 -7.35 -5.79
CA GLU A 57 -20.09 -7.81 -4.59
C GLU A 57 -20.22 -6.79 -3.46
N PRO A 58 -20.22 -7.23 -2.20
CA PRO A 58 -20.04 -6.32 -1.06
C PRO A 58 -18.79 -5.47 -1.21
N ARG A 59 -18.89 -4.19 -0.84
CA ARG A 59 -17.84 -3.19 -1.04
C ARG A 59 -17.13 -2.86 0.26
N ARG A 60 -15.81 -3.12 0.31
CA ARG A 60 -14.96 -2.73 1.43
C ARG A 60 -14.59 -1.27 1.32
N ILE A 61 -14.66 -0.53 2.43
CA ILE A 61 -14.27 0.88 2.45
C ILE A 61 -12.84 1.12 1.93
N ARG A 62 -11.90 0.24 2.31
CA ARG A 62 -10.48 0.35 1.88
C ARG A 62 -10.32 0.31 0.36
N VAL A 63 -11.19 -0.40 -0.35
CA VAL A 63 -11.16 -0.43 -1.81
C VAL A 63 -11.65 0.88 -2.39
N GLN A 64 -12.75 1.44 -1.86
CA GLN A 64 -13.24 2.76 -2.25
C GLN A 64 -12.14 3.83 -2.09
N LEU A 65 -11.50 3.84 -0.93
CA LEU A 65 -10.46 4.82 -0.58
C LEU A 65 -9.16 4.65 -1.40
N ARG A 66 -8.77 3.40 -1.67
CA ARG A 66 -7.64 3.11 -2.57
C ARG A 66 -7.92 3.59 -4.00
N GLN A 67 -9.14 3.43 -4.49
CA GLN A 67 -9.52 3.97 -5.79
C GLN A 67 -9.53 5.51 -5.79
N VAL A 68 -10.06 6.14 -4.74
CA VAL A 68 -9.96 7.61 -4.55
C VAL A 68 -8.49 8.05 -4.59
N TYR A 69 -7.60 7.37 -3.86
CA TYR A 69 -6.15 7.63 -3.90
C TYR A 69 -5.59 7.52 -5.31
N CYS A 70 -5.90 6.44 -6.04
CA CYS A 70 -5.39 6.22 -7.40
C CYS A 70 -5.79 7.37 -8.32
N PHE A 71 -7.07 7.75 -8.35
CA PHE A 71 -7.54 8.82 -9.20
C PHE A 71 -7.05 10.20 -8.74
N ALA A 72 -6.85 10.42 -7.44
CA ALA A 72 -6.23 11.65 -6.95
C ALA A 72 -4.78 11.83 -7.44
N ARG A 73 -4.10 10.75 -7.78
CA ARG A 73 -2.73 10.76 -8.33
C ARG A 73 -2.68 10.79 -9.86
N ALA A 74 -3.79 10.52 -10.53
CA ALA A 74 -3.83 10.19 -11.95
C ALA A 74 -3.27 11.30 -12.85
N GLY A 75 -3.65 12.56 -12.62
CA GLY A 75 -3.17 13.70 -13.40
C GLY A 75 -1.65 13.89 -13.31
N ALA A 76 -1.08 13.75 -12.10
CA ALA A 76 0.35 13.85 -11.88
C ALA A 76 1.14 12.68 -12.54
N LEU A 77 0.44 11.58 -12.90
CA LEU A 77 0.99 10.42 -13.58
C LEU A 77 0.63 10.37 -15.07
N GLY A 78 0.16 11.51 -15.63
CA GLY A 78 -0.03 11.67 -17.06
C GLY A 78 -1.39 11.29 -17.62
N TRP A 79 -2.37 10.91 -16.77
CA TRP A 79 -3.73 10.67 -17.22
C TRP A 79 -4.55 11.95 -17.26
N ALA A 80 -5.16 12.24 -18.41
CA ALA A 80 -5.92 13.47 -18.67
C ALA A 80 -7.45 13.30 -18.54
N GLY A 81 -7.93 12.22 -17.88
CA GLY A 81 -9.38 11.97 -17.70
C GLY A 81 -9.96 12.69 -16.50
N GLU A 82 -11.23 12.37 -16.18
CA GLU A 82 -12.09 13.04 -15.20
C GLU A 82 -11.76 12.67 -13.74
N ALA A 83 -10.49 12.87 -13.33
CA ALA A 83 -9.99 12.48 -11.99
C ALA A 83 -10.77 13.14 -10.86
N GLU A 84 -11.04 14.47 -10.96
CA GLU A 84 -11.75 15.23 -9.92
C GLU A 84 -13.18 14.73 -9.71
N GLY A 85 -13.88 14.38 -10.80
CA GLY A 85 -15.23 13.81 -10.75
C GLY A 85 -15.29 12.48 -10.03
N LEU A 86 -14.33 11.57 -10.33
CA LEU A 86 -14.21 10.26 -9.69
C LEU A 86 -13.84 10.36 -8.21
N VAL A 87 -12.89 11.22 -7.86
CA VAL A 87 -12.48 11.46 -6.47
C VAL A 87 -13.64 12.02 -5.66
N THR A 88 -14.33 13.03 -6.18
CA THR A 88 -15.48 13.66 -5.51
C THR A 88 -16.62 12.66 -5.31
N ALA A 89 -16.92 11.83 -6.32
CA ALA A 89 -17.94 10.79 -6.23
C ALA A 89 -17.57 9.73 -5.18
N GLY A 90 -16.33 9.23 -5.20
CA GLY A 90 -15.85 8.24 -4.25
C GLY A 90 -15.87 8.74 -2.80
N LEU A 91 -15.41 9.97 -2.53
CA LEU A 91 -15.50 10.57 -1.20
C LEU A 91 -16.95 10.75 -0.74
N SER A 92 -17.85 11.17 -1.64
CA SER A 92 -19.28 11.31 -1.33
C SER A 92 -19.92 9.97 -1.00
N TYR A 93 -19.59 8.91 -1.76
CA TYR A 93 -20.05 7.55 -1.50
C TYR A 93 -19.57 7.04 -0.14
N VAL A 94 -18.29 7.24 0.19
CA VAL A 94 -17.73 6.85 1.51
C VAL A 94 -18.43 7.57 2.65
N ARG A 95 -18.65 8.87 2.55
CA ARG A 95 -19.36 9.65 3.58
C ARG A 95 -20.80 9.20 3.77
N ALA A 96 -21.50 8.90 2.68
CA ALA A 96 -22.91 8.49 2.72
C ALA A 96 -23.12 7.10 3.33
N HIS A 97 -22.25 6.14 3.04
CA HIS A 97 -22.50 4.74 3.34
C HIS A 97 -21.65 4.15 4.46
N TYR A 98 -20.47 4.74 4.75
CA TYR A 98 -19.54 4.14 5.73
C TYR A 98 -19.40 4.93 7.02
N ARG A 99 -19.81 6.20 7.07
CA ARG A 99 -19.64 7.03 8.27
C ARG A 99 -20.51 6.51 9.42
N ARG A 100 -19.91 6.43 10.62
CA ARG A 100 -20.56 6.01 11.85
C ARG A 100 -20.82 7.23 12.77
N PRO A 101 -21.79 7.13 13.72
CA PRO A 101 -22.06 8.22 14.67
C PRO A 101 -20.89 8.56 15.60
N ASP A 102 -19.97 7.62 15.86
CA ASP A 102 -18.79 7.80 16.70
C ASP A 102 -17.63 8.54 16.01
N GLY A 103 -17.81 8.94 14.74
CA GLY A 103 -16.82 9.65 13.94
C GLY A 103 -15.84 8.74 13.19
N LEU A 104 -15.95 7.41 13.35
CA LEU A 104 -15.20 6.41 12.61
C LEU A 104 -15.99 5.94 11.38
N PHE A 105 -15.40 5.00 10.63
CA PHE A 105 -15.98 4.44 9.42
C PHE A 105 -16.08 2.91 9.54
N ARG A 106 -17.21 2.34 9.11
CA ARG A 106 -17.44 0.89 9.03
C ARG A 106 -16.65 0.27 7.88
N THR A 107 -16.48 -1.06 7.94
CA THR A 107 -15.62 -1.75 6.98
C THR A 107 -16.33 -2.20 5.70
N LEU A 108 -17.64 -2.55 5.74
CA LEU A 108 -18.30 -3.25 4.64
C LEU A 108 -19.75 -2.81 4.44
N VAL A 109 -20.10 -2.59 3.18
CA VAL A 109 -21.49 -2.37 2.73
C VAL A 109 -21.83 -3.29 1.54
N ALA A 110 -23.10 -3.52 1.29
CA ALA A 110 -23.58 -4.14 0.05
C ALA A 110 -23.37 -3.20 -1.14
N SER A 111 -23.57 -3.68 -2.36
CA SER A 111 -23.43 -2.88 -3.59
C SER A 111 -24.35 -1.66 -3.62
N ASP A 112 -25.53 -1.74 -2.99
CA ASP A 112 -26.50 -0.65 -2.85
C ASP A 112 -26.18 0.34 -1.71
N GLY A 113 -25.09 0.09 -0.93
CA GLY A 113 -24.68 0.93 0.19
C GLY A 113 -25.27 0.53 1.55
N THR A 114 -26.09 -0.52 1.63
CA THR A 114 -26.61 -1.05 2.91
C THR A 114 -25.48 -1.60 3.76
N ALA A 115 -25.41 -1.24 5.05
CA ALA A 115 -24.37 -1.70 5.97
C ALA A 115 -24.43 -3.22 6.20
N LEU A 116 -23.32 -3.91 6.02
CA LEU A 116 -23.14 -5.35 6.24
C LEU A 116 -22.25 -5.66 7.44
N ASP A 117 -21.18 -4.89 7.65
CA ASP A 117 -20.27 -5.02 8.78
C ASP A 117 -19.94 -3.63 9.33
N ASP A 118 -20.41 -3.35 10.54
CA ASP A 118 -20.27 -2.04 11.19
C ASP A 118 -18.98 -1.90 12.00
N ARG A 119 -18.09 -2.91 12.01
CA ARG A 119 -16.81 -2.83 12.72
C ARG A 119 -15.93 -1.73 12.13
N ALA A 120 -15.21 -1.04 13.02
CA ALA A 120 -14.24 -0.02 12.64
C ALA A 120 -12.81 -0.57 12.85
N PHE A 121 -12.10 -0.79 11.77
CA PHE A 121 -10.71 -1.25 11.74
C PHE A 121 -9.78 -0.05 11.64
N LEU A 122 -8.69 -0.04 12.40
CA LEU A 122 -7.63 0.97 12.27
C LEU A 122 -7.10 1.07 10.84
N TYR A 123 -6.95 -0.10 10.19
CA TYR A 123 -6.53 -0.22 8.80
C TYR A 123 -7.39 0.62 7.84
N ASP A 124 -8.70 0.52 7.99
CA ASP A 124 -9.65 1.24 7.14
C ASP A 124 -9.59 2.76 7.41
N GLN A 125 -9.47 3.16 8.69
CA GLN A 125 -9.36 4.56 9.07
C GLN A 125 -8.06 5.20 8.53
N ALA A 126 -6.97 4.46 8.50
CA ALA A 126 -5.71 4.92 7.90
C ALA A 126 -5.89 5.25 6.41
N PHE A 127 -6.63 4.43 5.66
CA PHE A 127 -6.95 4.73 4.26
C PHE A 127 -7.91 5.92 4.10
N VAL A 128 -8.82 6.17 5.04
CA VAL A 128 -9.61 7.43 5.01
C VAL A 128 -8.67 8.63 5.09
N LEU A 129 -7.76 8.66 6.07
CA LEU A 129 -6.79 9.74 6.23
C LEU A 129 -5.91 9.92 4.98
N LEU A 130 -5.42 8.81 4.41
CA LEU A 130 -4.56 8.83 3.23
C LEU A 130 -5.31 9.37 1.99
N ALA A 131 -6.54 8.90 1.76
CA ALA A 131 -7.36 9.35 0.64
C ALA A 131 -7.72 10.84 0.75
N LEU A 132 -8.05 11.33 1.96
CA LEU A 132 -8.28 12.76 2.21
C LEU A 132 -7.03 13.60 1.88
N ALA A 133 -5.83 13.16 2.29
CA ALA A 133 -4.59 13.86 1.99
C ALA A 133 -4.31 13.96 0.49
N GLN A 134 -4.49 12.87 -0.26
CA GLN A 134 -4.28 12.87 -1.71
C GLN A 134 -5.36 13.68 -2.45
N SER A 135 -6.61 13.61 -1.98
CA SER A 135 -7.70 14.43 -2.53
C SER A 135 -7.45 15.92 -2.34
N GLN A 136 -6.86 16.33 -1.20
CA GLN A 136 -6.43 17.70 -0.93
C GLN A 136 -5.38 18.19 -1.95
N GLN A 137 -4.47 17.31 -2.36
CA GLN A 137 -3.46 17.66 -3.38
C GLN A 137 -4.08 17.85 -4.77
N LEU A 138 -5.07 17.03 -5.13
CA LEU A 138 -5.75 17.15 -6.43
C LEU A 138 -6.71 18.34 -6.49
N LEU A 139 -7.59 18.45 -5.49
CA LEU A 139 -8.70 19.41 -5.49
C LEU A 139 -8.29 20.82 -5.02
N GLY A 140 -7.02 21.02 -4.63
CA GLY A 140 -6.51 22.25 -4.04
C GLY A 140 -6.91 22.38 -2.56
N PRO A 141 -6.63 23.55 -1.94
CA PRO A 141 -6.90 23.78 -0.53
C PRO A 141 -8.40 23.62 -0.19
N ARG A 142 -8.71 22.59 0.61
CA ARG A 142 -10.07 22.20 1.03
C ARG A 142 -10.13 22.11 2.56
N PRO A 143 -10.55 23.19 3.25
CA PRO A 143 -10.65 23.21 4.71
C PRO A 143 -11.54 22.10 5.29
N ASP A 144 -12.59 21.69 4.55
CA ASP A 144 -13.48 20.60 4.94
C ASP A 144 -12.76 19.24 5.02
N LEU A 145 -11.85 18.94 4.09
CA LEU A 145 -11.04 17.71 4.12
C LEU A 145 -10.03 17.72 5.29
N ILE A 146 -9.44 18.88 5.57
CA ILE A 146 -8.51 19.05 6.69
C ILE A 146 -9.25 18.81 8.02
N GLU A 147 -10.43 19.41 8.17
CA GLU A 147 -11.22 19.27 9.38
C GLU A 147 -11.73 17.81 9.55
N GLU A 148 -12.16 17.15 8.49
CA GLU A 148 -12.56 15.74 8.53
C GLU A 148 -11.40 14.84 8.98
N ALA A 149 -10.20 15.05 8.46
CA ALA A 149 -9.01 14.31 8.88
C ALA A 149 -8.65 14.57 10.35
N ARG A 150 -8.76 15.81 10.81
CA ARG A 150 -8.54 16.17 12.21
C ARG A 150 -9.55 15.49 13.13
N GLN A 151 -10.83 15.50 12.76
CA GLN A 151 -11.90 14.83 13.53
C GLN A 151 -11.69 13.32 13.59
N LEU A 152 -11.29 12.70 12.47
CA LEU A 152 -10.98 11.28 12.45
C LEU A 152 -9.78 10.95 13.34
N ARG A 153 -8.71 11.74 13.32
CA ARG A 153 -7.56 11.56 14.22
C ARG A 153 -7.97 11.64 15.70
N VAL A 154 -8.84 12.59 16.06
CA VAL A 154 -9.39 12.68 17.41
C VAL A 154 -10.22 11.45 17.76
N ALA A 155 -11.07 10.96 16.86
CA ALA A 155 -11.85 9.74 17.07
C ALA A 155 -10.95 8.51 17.23
N LEU A 156 -9.89 8.37 16.42
CA LEU A 156 -8.88 7.30 16.58
C LEU A 156 -8.23 7.33 17.97
N THR A 157 -7.80 8.50 18.42
CA THR A 157 -7.23 8.66 19.76
C THR A 157 -8.22 8.27 20.86
N ARG A 158 -9.48 8.67 20.73
CA ARG A 158 -10.52 8.38 21.70
C ARG A 158 -10.87 6.89 21.79
N HIS A 159 -10.94 6.19 20.64
CA HIS A 159 -11.51 4.84 20.57
C HIS A 159 -10.47 3.72 20.47
N LEU A 160 -9.29 3.99 19.95
CA LEU A 160 -8.29 2.97 19.64
C LEU A 160 -6.93 3.20 20.31
N LYS A 161 -6.64 4.41 20.86
CA LYS A 161 -5.33 4.69 21.47
C LYS A 161 -5.04 3.74 22.63
N ARG A 162 -3.79 3.24 22.70
CA ARG A 162 -3.32 2.33 23.74
C ARG A 162 -2.48 3.07 24.78
N PRO A 163 -2.55 2.67 26.08
CA PRO A 163 -1.71 3.27 27.12
C PRO A 163 -0.21 3.14 26.88
N ASN A 164 0.21 2.02 26.26
CA ASN A 164 1.62 1.71 25.96
C ASN A 164 2.06 2.21 24.58
N GLY A 165 1.36 3.18 24.01
CA GLY A 165 1.59 3.67 22.65
C GLY A 165 0.87 2.84 21.57
N GLY A 166 0.79 3.40 20.37
CA GLY A 166 0.06 2.82 19.26
C GLY A 166 -1.45 2.74 19.45
N PHE A 167 -2.09 1.88 18.68
CA PHE A 167 -3.54 1.79 18.56
C PHE A 167 -4.01 0.34 18.55
N GLY A 168 -5.24 0.10 19.02
CA GLY A 168 -5.94 -1.16 18.83
C GLY A 168 -6.27 -1.38 17.35
N SER A 169 -6.32 -2.64 16.91
CA SER A 169 -6.60 -2.97 15.52
C SER A 169 -8.07 -2.80 15.15
N ILE A 170 -8.97 -3.06 16.08
CA ILE A 170 -10.44 -3.02 15.89
C ILE A 170 -11.08 -2.42 17.14
N VAL A 171 -12.07 -1.57 16.95
CA VAL A 171 -12.85 -1.02 18.09
C VAL A 171 -13.60 -2.13 18.81
N GLY A 172 -13.41 -2.24 20.13
CA GLY A 172 -14.04 -3.25 20.97
C GLY A 172 -13.35 -4.63 20.97
N GLU A 173 -12.37 -4.85 20.11
CA GLU A 173 -11.58 -6.08 20.10
C GLU A 173 -10.14 -5.80 20.60
N PRO A 174 -9.76 -6.28 21.78
CA PRO A 174 -8.50 -5.85 22.40
C PRO A 174 -7.26 -6.47 21.75
N LEU A 175 -7.36 -7.64 21.11
CA LEU A 175 -6.22 -8.42 20.62
C LEU A 175 -6.59 -9.28 19.38
N PRO A 176 -5.60 -9.63 18.55
CA PRO A 176 -4.21 -9.19 18.60
C PRO A 176 -4.02 -7.75 18.14
N LEU A 177 -2.94 -7.10 18.59
CA LEU A 177 -2.46 -5.87 17.98
C LEU A 177 -1.69 -6.25 16.69
N LEU A 178 -1.79 -5.42 15.66
CA LEU A 178 -1.23 -5.71 14.34
C LEU A 178 -0.28 -4.62 13.87
N ALA A 179 0.84 -4.99 13.24
CA ALA A 179 1.78 -4.05 12.62
C ALA A 179 1.17 -3.37 11.38
N ASN A 180 0.51 -4.14 10.52
CA ASN A 180 -0.01 -3.67 9.22
C ASN A 180 -0.90 -2.41 9.31
N PRO A 181 -1.91 -2.30 10.21
CA PRO A 181 -2.68 -1.05 10.34
C PRO A 181 -1.83 0.17 10.70
N HIS A 182 -0.79 -0.01 11.52
CA HIS A 182 0.14 1.07 11.89
C HIS A 182 1.00 1.51 10.70
N MET A 183 1.36 0.59 9.82
CA MET A 183 2.09 0.89 8.58
C MET A 183 1.33 1.89 7.71
N HIS A 184 0.06 1.63 7.42
CA HIS A 184 -0.75 2.54 6.63
C HIS A 184 -1.13 3.83 7.39
N LEU A 185 -1.20 3.78 8.72
CA LEU A 185 -1.37 4.99 9.52
C LEU A 185 -0.11 5.89 9.45
N LEU A 186 1.10 5.30 9.43
CA LEU A 186 2.34 6.03 9.16
C LEU A 186 2.32 6.64 7.75
N GLU A 187 1.89 5.87 6.75
CA GLU A 187 1.78 6.38 5.38
C GLU A 187 0.86 7.60 5.29
N ALA A 188 -0.30 7.54 5.95
CA ALA A 188 -1.23 8.64 6.02
C ALA A 188 -0.63 9.85 6.75
N ALA A 189 0.04 9.64 7.89
CA ALA A 189 0.71 10.71 8.64
C ALA A 189 1.77 11.40 7.78
N LEU A 190 2.61 10.63 7.07
CA LEU A 190 3.62 11.16 6.15
C LEU A 190 3.00 11.97 4.99
N ALA A 191 1.84 11.57 4.49
CA ALA A 191 1.12 12.33 3.47
C ALA A 191 0.61 13.67 4.01
N TRP A 192 0.04 13.69 5.21
CA TRP A 192 -0.41 14.92 5.89
C TRP A 192 0.73 15.85 6.26
N MET A 193 1.89 15.34 6.69
CA MET A 193 3.10 16.15 6.97
C MET A 193 3.59 16.95 5.76
N GLN A 194 3.25 16.54 4.54
CA GLN A 194 3.63 17.26 3.31
C GLN A 194 2.71 18.47 3.01
N ILE A 195 1.50 18.48 3.52
CA ILE A 195 0.46 19.45 3.16
C ILE A 195 -0.12 20.21 4.36
N SER A 196 0.29 19.87 5.57
CA SER A 196 -0.20 20.48 6.82
C SER A 196 0.96 20.79 7.76
N ALA A 197 0.89 21.96 8.41
CA ALA A 197 1.83 22.35 9.46
C ALA A 197 1.41 21.85 10.87
N ASP A 198 0.33 21.08 10.99
CA ASP A 198 -0.15 20.54 12.27
C ASP A 198 0.87 19.54 12.84
N PRO A 199 1.49 19.85 14.01
CA PRO A 199 2.56 19.04 14.60
C PRO A 199 2.08 17.65 15.05
N GLU A 200 0.80 17.44 15.22
CA GLU A 200 0.22 16.17 15.62
C GLU A 200 0.45 15.07 14.57
N TRP A 201 0.63 15.42 13.28
CA TRP A 201 1.00 14.44 12.26
C TRP A 201 2.43 13.96 12.41
N VAL A 202 3.34 14.86 12.83
CA VAL A 202 4.73 14.51 13.15
C VAL A 202 4.77 13.61 14.38
N ALA A 203 4.06 14.00 15.45
CA ALA A 203 3.99 13.21 16.68
C ALA A 203 3.42 11.79 16.44
N LEU A 204 2.39 11.68 15.60
CA LEU A 204 1.82 10.39 15.21
C LEU A 204 2.83 9.54 14.42
N ALA A 205 3.53 10.14 13.45
CA ALA A 205 4.55 9.44 12.67
C ALA A 205 5.71 8.96 13.55
N ASP A 206 6.22 9.83 14.44
CA ASP A 206 7.32 9.51 15.35
C ASP A 206 6.97 8.34 16.29
N GLU A 207 5.75 8.34 16.82
CA GLU A 207 5.26 7.26 17.67
C GLU A 207 5.25 5.91 16.92
N ILE A 208 4.70 5.90 15.70
CA ILE A 208 4.61 4.65 14.90
C ILE A 208 5.99 4.19 14.47
N VAL A 209 6.88 5.11 14.10
CA VAL A 209 8.28 4.77 13.78
C VAL A 209 8.97 4.17 14.99
N GLY A 210 8.74 4.71 16.19
CA GLY A 210 9.26 4.12 17.44
C GLY A 210 8.83 2.68 17.65
N LEU A 211 7.57 2.34 17.36
CA LEU A 211 7.08 0.95 17.39
C LEU A 211 7.75 0.09 16.33
N ALA A 212 7.87 0.60 15.11
CA ALA A 212 8.39 -0.14 13.96
C ALA A 212 9.87 -0.51 14.08
N ILE A 213 10.70 0.32 14.72
CA ILE A 213 12.12 0.04 14.93
C ILE A 213 12.43 -0.52 16.32
N GLY A 214 11.43 -0.65 17.18
CA GLY A 214 11.51 -1.16 18.55
C GLY A 214 10.74 -2.48 18.69
N PRO A 215 9.57 -2.50 19.34
CA PRO A 215 8.88 -3.74 19.69
C PRO A 215 8.42 -4.57 18.48
N PHE A 216 8.26 -3.99 17.28
CA PHE A 216 7.90 -4.77 16.11
C PHE A 216 9.05 -5.61 15.56
N VAL A 217 10.30 -5.29 15.91
CA VAL A 217 11.48 -6.01 15.43
C VAL A 217 11.73 -7.23 16.31
N ASP A 218 11.87 -8.39 15.68
CA ASP A 218 12.34 -9.59 16.35
C ASP A 218 13.84 -9.46 16.69
N PRO A 219 14.23 -9.55 17.97
CA PRO A 219 15.62 -9.35 18.36
C PRO A 219 16.57 -10.43 17.88
N ALA A 220 16.07 -11.64 17.54
CA ALA A 220 16.89 -12.75 17.08
C ALA A 220 17.21 -12.65 15.58
N THR A 221 16.23 -12.28 14.76
CA THR A 221 16.38 -12.25 13.29
C THR A 221 16.53 -10.84 12.72
N GLY A 222 16.02 -9.83 13.43
CA GLY A 222 15.89 -8.46 12.95
C GLY A 222 14.69 -8.25 12.00
N ALA A 223 13.84 -9.26 11.79
CA ALA A 223 12.65 -9.15 10.98
C ALA A 223 11.51 -8.44 11.72
N LEU A 224 10.64 -7.78 10.98
CA LEU A 224 9.42 -7.18 11.54
C LEU A 224 8.35 -8.26 11.68
N ARG A 225 7.72 -8.30 12.86
CA ARG A 225 6.64 -9.23 13.20
C ARG A 225 5.27 -8.59 12.95
N GLU A 226 4.27 -9.43 12.72
CA GLU A 226 2.93 -9.00 12.33
C GLU A 226 1.96 -8.85 13.50
N ARG A 227 2.15 -9.58 14.62
CA ARG A 227 1.15 -9.78 15.66
C ARG A 227 1.72 -9.64 17.07
N PHE A 228 0.97 -8.94 17.93
CA PHE A 228 1.44 -8.59 19.26
C PHE A 228 0.33 -8.75 20.31
N ALA A 229 0.76 -9.03 21.55
CA ALA A 229 -0.05 -8.92 22.74
C ALA A 229 -0.30 -7.45 23.15
N ALA A 230 -1.04 -7.24 24.22
CA ALA A 230 -1.44 -5.92 24.68
C ALA A 230 -0.27 -5.00 25.09
N ASP A 231 0.86 -5.58 25.44
CA ASP A 231 2.10 -4.91 25.87
C ASP A 231 3.14 -4.78 24.73
N TRP A 232 2.74 -5.09 23.51
CA TRP A 232 3.58 -5.18 22.32
C TRP A 232 4.60 -6.33 22.32
N SER A 233 4.50 -7.30 23.25
CA SER A 233 5.26 -8.54 23.13
C SER A 233 4.78 -9.33 21.91
N GLN A 234 5.72 -9.98 21.24
CA GLN A 234 5.43 -10.71 19.98
C GLN A 234 4.62 -11.98 20.27
N LEU A 235 3.62 -12.25 19.45
CA LEU A 235 2.85 -13.48 19.46
C LEU A 235 3.45 -14.47 18.47
N GLY A 236 3.54 -15.74 18.87
CA GLY A 236 4.00 -16.81 18.00
C GLY A 236 3.08 -17.05 16.80
N SER A 237 3.60 -17.71 15.76
CA SER A 237 2.98 -17.92 14.44
C SER A 237 1.87 -18.98 14.41
N THR A 238 1.27 -19.34 15.53
CA THR A 238 0.18 -20.35 15.56
C THR A 238 -1.06 -19.93 14.75
N VAL A 239 -1.17 -18.64 14.38
CA VAL A 239 -2.29 -18.09 13.60
C VAL A 239 -1.77 -17.07 12.58
N GLY A 240 -1.46 -17.53 11.37
CA GLY A 240 -1.03 -16.68 10.25
C GLY A 240 0.49 -16.49 10.14
N PRO A 241 0.96 -15.70 9.15
CA PRO A 241 2.39 -15.51 8.88
C PRO A 241 3.11 -14.86 10.06
N ALA A 242 4.35 -15.29 10.31
CA ALA A 242 5.22 -14.63 11.27
C ALA A 242 5.86 -13.37 10.70
N VAL A 243 6.27 -13.45 9.42
CA VAL A 243 6.89 -12.37 8.64
C VAL A 243 6.32 -12.39 7.24
N GLU A 244 5.93 -11.23 6.72
CA GLU A 244 5.54 -11.03 5.32
C GLU A 244 6.63 -10.24 4.59
N PRO A 245 7.32 -10.81 3.59
CA PRO A 245 8.35 -10.10 2.84
C PRO A 245 7.86 -8.79 2.21
N GLY A 246 6.62 -8.78 1.70
CA GLY A 246 5.99 -7.57 1.18
C GLY A 246 5.91 -6.45 2.21
N HIS A 247 5.57 -6.76 3.46
CA HIS A 247 5.53 -5.78 4.55
C HIS A 247 6.94 -5.31 4.96
N LEU A 248 7.95 -6.18 4.94
CA LEU A 248 9.34 -5.74 5.16
C LEU A 248 9.74 -4.66 4.16
N PHE A 249 9.44 -4.84 2.88
CA PHE A 249 9.72 -3.85 1.84
C PHE A 249 8.90 -2.57 2.01
N GLU A 250 7.62 -2.67 2.35
CA GLU A 250 6.73 -1.52 2.52
C GLU A 250 7.14 -0.69 3.75
N TRP A 251 7.44 -1.32 4.88
CA TRP A 251 7.99 -0.64 6.05
C TRP A 251 9.33 0.03 5.75
N ALA A 252 10.23 -0.65 5.02
CA ALA A 252 11.51 -0.06 4.63
C ALA A 252 11.32 1.23 3.82
N TRP A 253 10.43 1.21 2.83
CA TRP A 253 10.08 2.38 2.03
C TRP A 253 9.54 3.53 2.89
N LEU A 254 8.62 3.27 3.83
CA LEU A 254 8.05 4.29 4.71
C LEU A 254 9.09 4.86 5.69
N LEU A 255 9.94 4.01 6.27
CA LEU A 255 11.02 4.43 7.15
C LEU A 255 12.07 5.29 6.42
N PHE A 256 12.40 4.97 5.17
CA PHE A 256 13.24 5.83 4.34
C PHE A 256 12.59 7.18 4.05
N ARG A 257 11.29 7.23 3.82
CA ARG A 257 10.54 8.50 3.64
C ARG A 257 10.52 9.33 4.92
N TRP A 258 10.25 8.71 6.08
CA TRP A 258 10.25 9.41 7.37
C TRP A 258 11.63 9.97 7.70
N SER A 259 12.68 9.19 7.55
CA SER A 259 14.06 9.61 7.84
C SER A 259 14.61 10.61 6.82
N ARG A 260 13.87 10.92 5.75
CA ARG A 260 14.34 11.70 4.58
C ARG A 260 15.67 11.21 4.06
N ALA A 261 15.87 9.89 4.12
CA ALA A 261 17.10 9.19 3.78
C ALA A 261 18.33 9.61 4.60
N ALA A 262 18.16 10.30 5.73
CA ALA A 262 19.25 10.65 6.62
C ALA A 262 19.85 9.37 7.28
N PRO A 263 21.18 9.28 7.42
CA PRO A 263 21.81 8.18 8.15
C PRO A 263 21.36 8.17 9.62
N GLY A 264 21.04 6.97 10.15
CA GLY A 264 20.62 6.85 11.55
C GLY A 264 20.02 5.47 11.87
N PRO A 265 19.51 5.28 13.09
CA PRO A 265 18.93 4.00 13.50
C PRO A 265 17.76 3.57 12.58
N VAL A 266 16.87 4.50 12.24
CA VAL A 266 15.69 4.22 11.38
C VAL A 266 16.10 3.75 9.99
N SER A 267 17.09 4.43 9.37
CA SER A 267 17.60 4.01 8.06
C SER A 267 18.29 2.64 8.12
N ARG A 268 19.00 2.32 9.20
CA ARG A 268 19.61 0.97 9.37
C ARG A 268 18.55 -0.12 9.52
N SER A 269 17.47 0.15 10.25
CA SER A 269 16.34 -0.80 10.33
C SER A 269 15.68 -1.01 8.96
N ALA A 270 15.46 0.06 8.20
CA ALA A 270 14.93 -0.03 6.84
C ALA A 270 15.85 -0.86 5.90
N GLU A 271 17.16 -0.62 5.93
CA GLU A 271 18.15 -1.40 5.16
C GLU A 271 18.12 -2.88 5.58
N ARG A 272 18.00 -3.17 6.89
CA ARG A 272 17.90 -4.54 7.40
C ARG A 272 16.62 -5.24 6.93
N PHE A 273 15.49 -4.55 6.90
CA PHE A 273 14.25 -5.12 6.37
C PHE A 273 14.37 -5.48 4.89
N VAL A 274 14.98 -4.63 4.07
CA VAL A 274 15.25 -4.95 2.66
C VAL A 274 16.18 -6.16 2.54
N GLU A 275 17.27 -6.22 3.32
CA GLU A 275 18.21 -7.33 3.33
C GLU A 275 17.52 -8.65 3.65
N ILE A 276 16.69 -8.70 4.69
CA ILE A 276 15.94 -9.90 5.08
C ILE A 276 14.95 -10.28 3.96
N GLY A 277 14.19 -9.33 3.43
CA GLY A 277 13.25 -9.56 2.35
C GLY A 277 13.91 -10.13 1.10
N GLU A 278 15.06 -9.58 0.68
CA GLU A 278 15.80 -10.07 -0.49
C GLU A 278 16.48 -11.43 -0.24
N THR A 279 17.00 -11.67 0.97
CA THR A 279 17.74 -12.90 1.28
C THR A 279 16.82 -14.10 1.50
N HIS A 280 15.71 -13.90 2.21
CA HIS A 280 14.83 -14.98 2.66
C HIS A 280 13.47 -15.00 1.96
N GLY A 281 13.01 -13.83 1.50
CA GLY A 281 11.66 -13.64 0.95
C GLY A 281 11.56 -13.76 -0.56
N ILE A 282 12.65 -14.05 -1.31
CA ILE A 282 12.61 -14.13 -2.77
C ILE A 282 12.77 -15.57 -3.24
N HIS A 283 11.74 -16.08 -3.95
CA HIS A 283 11.77 -17.40 -4.59
C HIS A 283 11.31 -17.28 -6.06
N GLY A 284 12.01 -17.94 -6.97
CA GLY A 284 11.72 -17.85 -8.41
C GLY A 284 11.74 -16.40 -8.95
N GLY A 285 12.51 -15.51 -8.31
CA GLY A 285 12.61 -14.09 -8.65
C GLY A 285 11.46 -13.22 -8.12
N LEU A 286 10.51 -13.77 -7.37
CA LEU A 286 9.35 -13.09 -6.81
C LEU A 286 9.39 -13.06 -5.28
N ALA A 287 8.90 -11.99 -4.68
CA ALA A 287 8.65 -11.91 -3.25
C ALA A 287 7.48 -12.84 -2.89
N VAL A 288 7.72 -13.81 -1.99
CA VAL A 288 6.72 -14.77 -1.52
C VAL A 288 5.80 -14.15 -0.47
N ASN A 289 4.68 -14.83 -0.21
CA ASN A 289 3.66 -14.30 0.70
C ASN A 289 4.12 -14.31 2.16
N ALA A 290 4.71 -15.41 2.64
CA ALA A 290 4.95 -15.56 4.07
C ALA A 290 6.19 -16.39 4.41
N LEU A 291 6.82 -16.01 5.52
CA LEU A 291 7.91 -16.75 6.17
C LEU A 291 7.50 -17.16 7.58
N LEU A 292 8.13 -18.23 8.08
CA LEU A 292 8.11 -18.64 9.48
C LEU A 292 9.00 -17.72 10.34
N GLU A 293 9.06 -18.01 11.64
CA GLU A 293 9.88 -17.25 12.60
C GLU A 293 11.38 -17.39 12.35
N ASP A 294 11.82 -18.50 11.78
CA ASP A 294 13.20 -18.79 11.38
C ASP A 294 13.55 -18.26 9.97
N LEU A 295 12.64 -17.51 9.37
CA LEU A 295 12.73 -16.93 8.03
C LEU A 295 12.71 -17.97 6.89
N THR A 296 12.31 -19.20 7.14
CA THR A 296 12.03 -20.17 6.07
C THR A 296 10.62 -19.92 5.47
N PRO A 297 10.40 -20.16 4.17
CA PRO A 297 9.10 -19.95 3.55
C PRO A 297 8.00 -20.81 4.14
N SER A 298 6.89 -20.19 4.57
CA SER A 298 5.66 -20.88 4.99
C SER A 298 4.58 -20.86 3.89
N ASP A 299 4.54 -19.81 3.07
CA ASP A 299 3.73 -19.71 1.87
C ASP A 299 4.59 -19.22 0.72
N PRO A 300 5.08 -20.13 -0.16
CA PRO A 300 5.93 -19.78 -1.28
C PRO A 300 5.18 -19.23 -2.49
N SER A 301 3.85 -19.11 -2.46
CA SER A 301 3.10 -18.39 -3.47
C SER A 301 3.45 -16.89 -3.43
N ALA A 302 3.18 -16.16 -4.51
CA ALA A 302 3.53 -14.75 -4.61
C ALA A 302 2.35 -13.90 -5.09
N ARG A 303 2.16 -12.75 -4.44
CA ARG A 303 1.15 -11.76 -4.83
C ARG A 303 1.77 -10.55 -5.49
N LEU A 304 1.00 -9.93 -6.37
CA LEU A 304 1.42 -8.73 -7.10
C LEU A 304 1.82 -7.59 -6.16
N TRP A 305 1.03 -7.33 -5.10
CA TRP A 305 1.32 -6.22 -4.19
C TRP A 305 2.71 -6.31 -3.54
N ALA A 306 3.17 -7.51 -3.20
CA ALA A 306 4.50 -7.70 -2.63
C ALA A 306 5.63 -7.31 -3.61
N GLN A 307 5.41 -7.51 -4.92
CA GLN A 307 6.38 -7.10 -5.96
C GLN A 307 6.43 -5.58 -6.11
N THR A 308 5.29 -4.89 -5.97
CA THR A 308 5.25 -3.43 -5.97
C THR A 308 6.00 -2.84 -4.78
N GLU A 309 5.87 -3.46 -3.59
CA GLU A 309 6.58 -3.02 -2.39
C GLU A 309 8.10 -3.24 -2.52
N ARG A 310 8.51 -4.39 -3.06
CA ARG A 310 9.91 -4.66 -3.40
C ARG A 310 10.49 -3.58 -4.32
N LEU A 311 9.75 -3.19 -5.35
CA LEU A 311 10.16 -2.12 -6.27
C LEU A 311 10.32 -0.78 -5.53
N LYS A 312 9.36 -0.39 -4.68
CA LYS A 312 9.46 0.87 -3.90
C LYS A 312 10.69 0.89 -2.99
N ALA A 313 10.98 -0.22 -2.31
CA ALA A 313 12.15 -0.37 -1.46
C ALA A 313 13.46 -0.26 -2.26
N ALA A 314 13.56 -0.95 -3.39
CA ALA A 314 14.73 -0.88 -4.27
C ALA A 314 14.98 0.54 -4.82
N VAL A 315 13.91 1.24 -5.25
CA VAL A 315 13.98 2.65 -5.66
C VAL A 315 14.49 3.55 -4.52
N SER A 316 14.03 3.31 -3.29
CA SER A 316 14.49 4.08 -2.13
C SER A 316 15.99 3.91 -1.89
N LEU A 317 16.53 2.72 -2.11
CA LEU A 317 17.98 2.47 -2.00
C LEU A 317 18.77 3.18 -3.10
N VAL A 318 18.28 3.22 -4.34
CA VAL A 318 18.93 3.96 -5.45
C VAL A 318 18.97 5.45 -5.13
N LYS A 319 17.91 6.04 -4.56
CA LYS A 319 17.90 7.45 -4.14
C LYS A 319 18.95 7.79 -3.10
N ARG A 320 19.38 6.82 -2.30
CA ARG A 320 20.43 6.99 -1.28
C ARG A 320 21.85 6.84 -1.83
N SER A 321 22.04 5.98 -2.83
CA SER A 321 23.31 5.74 -3.50
C SER A 321 23.05 5.22 -4.90
N GLN A 322 23.69 5.83 -5.88
CA GLN A 322 23.56 5.56 -7.31
C GLN A 322 24.45 4.39 -7.79
N GLU A 323 24.76 3.45 -6.89
CA GLU A 323 25.61 2.29 -7.21
C GLU A 323 24.96 1.37 -8.25
N SER A 324 25.73 0.84 -9.19
CA SER A 324 25.25 -0.01 -10.27
C SER A 324 24.48 -1.23 -9.77
N GLN A 325 24.86 -1.81 -8.63
CA GLN A 325 24.16 -2.94 -8.03
C GLN A 325 22.74 -2.59 -7.57
N ARG A 326 22.52 -1.36 -7.08
CA ARG A 326 21.18 -0.89 -6.67
C ARG A 326 20.27 -0.67 -7.87
N TRP A 327 20.80 -0.17 -8.98
CA TRP A 327 20.06 -0.08 -10.25
C TRP A 327 19.68 -1.46 -10.77
N LEU A 328 20.54 -2.46 -10.65
CA LEU A 328 20.25 -3.83 -11.02
C LEU A 328 19.14 -4.44 -10.14
N ALA A 329 19.10 -4.10 -8.84
CA ALA A 329 18.01 -4.52 -7.97
C ALA A 329 16.65 -3.92 -8.40
N VAL A 330 16.62 -2.64 -8.80
CA VAL A 330 15.40 -2.01 -9.36
C VAL A 330 14.98 -2.72 -10.65
N GLU A 331 15.91 -2.97 -11.57
CA GLU A 331 15.62 -3.68 -12.81
C GLU A 331 15.04 -5.08 -12.54
N THR A 332 15.61 -5.82 -11.60
CA THR A 332 15.12 -7.15 -11.19
C THR A 332 13.70 -7.08 -10.60
N ALA A 333 13.44 -6.09 -9.76
CA ALA A 333 12.10 -5.87 -9.17
C ALA A 333 11.07 -5.51 -10.26
N ILE A 334 11.43 -4.68 -11.24
CA ILE A 334 10.59 -4.38 -12.41
C ILE A 334 10.28 -5.65 -13.18
N GLY A 335 11.28 -6.51 -13.43
CA GLY A 335 11.10 -7.79 -14.14
C GLY A 335 10.10 -8.70 -13.43
N GLY A 336 10.17 -8.79 -12.10
CA GLY A 336 9.21 -9.54 -11.28
C GLY A 336 7.78 -8.98 -11.39
N LEU A 337 7.63 -7.67 -11.25
CA LEU A 337 6.35 -6.96 -11.36
C LEU A 337 5.72 -7.12 -12.75
N SER A 338 6.49 -6.96 -13.81
CA SER A 338 5.99 -6.97 -15.19
C SER A 338 5.36 -8.31 -15.60
N ARG A 339 5.75 -9.43 -14.97
CA ARG A 339 5.12 -10.74 -15.20
C ARG A 339 3.62 -10.70 -14.91
N PHE A 340 3.19 -9.97 -13.89
CA PHE A 340 1.79 -9.86 -13.49
C PHE A 340 0.95 -8.94 -14.41
N LEU A 341 1.59 -8.07 -15.18
CA LEU A 341 0.91 -7.10 -16.05
C LEU A 341 0.66 -7.63 -17.46
N THR A 342 1.16 -8.82 -17.80
CA THR A 342 0.98 -9.44 -19.11
C THR A 342 -0.38 -10.16 -19.14
N THR A 343 -1.42 -9.43 -19.53
CA THR A 343 -2.81 -9.92 -19.61
C THR A 343 -3.41 -9.66 -21.00
N PRO A 344 -4.43 -10.43 -21.44
CA PRO A 344 -5.10 -10.22 -22.73
C PRO A 344 -5.74 -8.84 -22.89
N ILE A 345 -6.25 -8.25 -21.81
CA ILE A 345 -6.81 -6.89 -21.78
C ILE A 345 -5.79 -5.98 -21.09
N PRO A 346 -5.17 -5.03 -21.79
CA PRO A 346 -4.27 -4.05 -21.19
C PRO A 346 -4.98 -3.25 -20.07
N GLY A 347 -4.27 -3.00 -18.98
CA GLY A 347 -4.84 -2.32 -17.80
C GLY A 347 -5.42 -3.25 -16.73
N LEU A 348 -5.54 -4.57 -17.01
CA LEU A 348 -5.73 -5.62 -16.01
C LEU A 348 -4.38 -6.19 -15.55
N TRP A 349 -4.43 -7.06 -14.55
CA TRP A 349 -3.28 -7.77 -13.99
C TRP A 349 -3.65 -9.14 -13.43
N HIS A 350 -2.66 -10.01 -13.31
CA HIS A 350 -2.75 -11.19 -12.45
C HIS A 350 -2.44 -10.78 -11.02
N ASP A 351 -3.15 -11.32 -10.02
CA ASP A 351 -2.90 -10.95 -8.62
C ASP A 351 -2.06 -11.98 -7.86
N TRP A 352 -2.03 -13.22 -8.34
CA TRP A 352 -1.47 -14.34 -7.59
C TRP A 352 -0.73 -15.35 -8.48
N VAL A 353 0.50 -15.70 -8.10
CA VAL A 353 1.30 -16.80 -8.65
C VAL A 353 1.34 -17.92 -7.63
N LEU A 354 0.98 -19.13 -8.05
CA LEU A 354 1.02 -20.35 -7.25
C LEU A 354 2.46 -20.88 -7.12
N PRO A 355 2.74 -21.82 -6.18
CA PRO A 355 4.09 -22.36 -5.99
C PRO A 355 4.68 -23.05 -7.23
N ASP A 356 3.86 -23.54 -8.15
CA ASP A 356 4.26 -24.11 -9.42
C ASP A 356 4.59 -23.07 -10.52
N GLY A 357 4.48 -21.78 -10.19
CA GLY A 357 4.75 -20.67 -11.09
C GLY A 357 3.60 -20.27 -12.02
N GLN A 358 2.45 -20.95 -11.95
CA GLN A 358 1.25 -20.59 -12.72
C GLN A 358 0.47 -19.46 -12.04
N PHE A 359 -0.20 -18.64 -12.85
CA PHE A 359 -1.14 -17.66 -12.31
C PHE A 359 -2.43 -18.34 -11.85
N ALA A 360 -2.86 -18.01 -10.63
CA ALA A 360 -4.16 -18.47 -10.15
C ALA A 360 -5.29 -17.83 -10.97
N PRO A 361 -6.29 -18.64 -11.39
CA PRO A 361 -7.48 -18.10 -12.04
C PRO A 361 -8.30 -17.34 -10.99
N ALA A 362 -8.24 -16.02 -11.03
CA ALA A 362 -8.92 -15.16 -10.06
C ALA A 362 -9.42 -13.90 -10.76
N ARG A 363 -10.42 -13.26 -10.14
CA ARG A 363 -10.82 -11.91 -10.53
C ARG A 363 -9.72 -10.92 -10.17
N VAL A 364 -9.66 -9.82 -10.90
CA VAL A 364 -8.67 -8.74 -10.72
C VAL A 364 -9.14 -7.82 -9.59
N PRO A 365 -8.48 -7.80 -8.43
CA PRO A 365 -8.94 -7.01 -7.30
C PRO A 365 -8.58 -5.53 -7.48
N ALA A 366 -9.58 -4.65 -7.36
CA ALA A 366 -9.39 -3.20 -7.41
C ALA A 366 -8.41 -2.69 -6.33
N SER A 367 -8.32 -3.40 -5.20
CA SER A 367 -7.41 -3.03 -4.10
C SER A 367 -5.93 -3.01 -4.50
N THR A 368 -5.51 -3.81 -5.48
CA THR A 368 -4.12 -3.90 -5.93
C THR A 368 -3.72 -2.71 -6.82
N PHE A 369 -4.69 -2.01 -7.43
CA PHE A 369 -4.41 -0.81 -8.22
C PHE A 369 -3.64 0.26 -7.43
N TYR A 370 -3.98 0.45 -6.16
CA TYR A 370 -3.26 1.34 -5.25
C TYR A 370 -1.75 1.03 -5.19
N HIS A 371 -1.38 -0.22 -5.01
CA HIS A 371 0.01 -0.64 -4.93
C HIS A 371 0.76 -0.39 -6.26
N LEU A 372 0.11 -0.67 -7.40
CA LEU A 372 0.67 -0.37 -8.73
C LEU A 372 0.90 1.13 -8.93
N VAL A 373 -0.10 1.95 -8.60
CA VAL A 373 0.01 3.42 -8.71
C VAL A 373 1.13 3.95 -7.81
N CYS A 374 1.23 3.48 -6.56
CA CYS A 374 2.30 3.86 -5.64
C CYS A 374 3.69 3.50 -6.18
N ALA A 375 3.86 2.26 -6.67
CA ALA A 375 5.16 1.79 -7.14
C ALA A 375 5.61 2.49 -8.43
N ILE A 376 4.71 2.68 -9.38
CA ILE A 376 5.01 3.38 -10.64
C ILE A 376 5.30 4.86 -10.36
N ALA A 377 4.54 5.50 -9.47
CA ALA A 377 4.81 6.86 -9.04
C ALA A 377 6.19 7.01 -8.38
N GLU A 378 6.57 6.05 -7.51
CA GLU A 378 7.87 6.05 -6.86
C GLU A 378 9.00 5.84 -7.88
N LEU A 379 8.83 4.89 -8.81
CA LEU A 379 9.78 4.62 -9.90
C LEU A 379 9.99 5.84 -10.80
N ALA A 380 8.94 6.59 -11.11
CA ALA A 380 9.02 7.80 -11.95
C ALA A 380 9.85 8.94 -11.31
N THR A 381 10.17 8.86 -10.02
CA THR A 381 10.99 9.86 -9.33
C THR A 381 12.49 9.65 -9.48
N VAL A 382 12.95 8.48 -9.94
CA VAL A 382 14.38 8.21 -10.19
C VAL A 382 14.75 8.81 -11.54
N ARG A 383 15.81 9.61 -11.57
CA ARG A 383 16.32 10.29 -12.75
C ARG A 383 17.80 9.97 -12.96
#